data_8d7e71d1b6eb22fbc08e7dd30e366199
#
_entry.id   8d7e71d1b6eb22fbc08e7dd30e366199
#
_cell.length_a   1.000
_cell.length_b   1.000
_cell.length_c   1.000
_cell.angle_alpha   90.00
_cell.angle_beta   90.00
_cell.angle_gamma   90.00
#
_symmetry.space_group_name_H-M   'P 1'
#
loop_
_entity.id
_entity.type
_entity.pdbx_description
1 polymer ?
#
loop_
_entity_poly.entity_id
_entity_poly.type
_entity_poly.pdbx_seq_one_letter_code
_entity_poly.pdbx_strand_id
1 'polypeptide(L)'
;MPQRLGVDLQHDVVEAARAAGYSLWTYERLLFPKSPLEPYAGADEPWPEHSRQAADPPAILTAAAVVTEKVRLGTSILIAAQHIPVQLAKTLATMDQISGGRMIAGLGTGWSSDDLQATGATRADRGRFLDETLDVFEAAWGPDPVTFRSPRVIIDNASVLPSQLPRSP
;
A
#
# COMPACT_ATOMS: atom_id res chain seq x y z
N MET A 1 -1.71 -9.02 33.11
CA MET A 1 -2.23 -9.45 31.81
C MET A 1 -2.35 -8.22 30.93
N PRO A 2 -1.70 -8.13 29.77
CA PRO A 2 -1.95 -7.02 28.87
C PRO A 2 -3.41 -7.09 28.41
N GLN A 3 -4.18 -6.04 28.68
CA GLN A 3 -5.50 -5.86 28.10
C GLN A 3 -5.32 -5.89 26.58
N ARG A 4 -5.88 -6.92 25.93
CA ARG A 4 -6.14 -6.85 24.49
C ARG A 4 -7.11 -5.69 24.33
N LEU A 5 -6.63 -4.55 23.83
CA LEU A 5 -7.50 -3.57 23.21
C LEU A 5 -8.14 -4.31 22.03
N GLY A 6 -9.37 -4.78 22.25
CA GLY A 6 -10.09 -5.59 21.29
C GLY A 6 -10.59 -4.72 20.16
N VAL A 7 -9.72 -4.49 19.17
CA VAL A 7 -10.18 -4.14 17.83
C VAL A 7 -10.50 -5.47 17.18
N ASP A 8 -11.76 -5.75 16.96
CA ASP A 8 -12.18 -6.86 16.10
C ASP A 8 -12.01 -6.41 14.65
N LEU A 9 -10.77 -6.44 14.19
CA LEU A 9 -10.37 -6.02 12.85
C LEU A 9 -11.25 -6.65 11.76
N GLN A 10 -11.67 -7.90 11.95
CA GLN A 10 -12.53 -8.58 10.99
C GLN A 10 -13.92 -7.95 10.94
N HIS A 11 -14.52 -7.71 12.10
CA HIS A 11 -15.84 -7.09 12.20
C HIS A 11 -15.79 -5.65 11.69
N ASP A 12 -14.81 -4.87 12.13
CA ASP A 12 -14.67 -3.45 11.77
C ASP A 12 -14.44 -3.25 10.26
N VAL A 13 -13.66 -4.12 9.62
CA VAL A 13 -13.44 -4.08 8.15
C VAL A 13 -14.72 -4.40 7.40
N VAL A 14 -15.45 -5.43 7.80
CA VAL A 14 -16.71 -5.82 7.15
C VAL A 14 -17.76 -4.73 7.29
N GLU A 15 -17.92 -4.15 8.48
CA GLU A 15 -18.87 -3.06 8.72
C GLU A 15 -18.51 -1.80 7.95
N ALA A 16 -17.23 -1.39 7.97
CA ALA A 16 -16.75 -0.25 7.20
C ALA A 16 -16.95 -0.46 5.68
N ALA A 17 -16.65 -1.66 5.17
CA ALA A 17 -16.82 -1.98 3.76
C ALA A 17 -18.29 -1.97 3.33
N ARG A 18 -19.19 -2.45 4.17
CA ARG A 18 -20.63 -2.43 3.91
C ARG A 18 -21.25 -1.03 4.03
N ALA A 19 -20.75 -0.22 4.96
CA ALA A 19 -21.18 1.17 5.14
C ALA A 19 -20.62 2.10 4.06
N ALA A 20 -19.52 1.75 3.41
CA ALA A 20 -18.90 2.54 2.35
C ALA A 20 -19.82 2.60 1.12
N GLY A 21 -20.39 3.77 0.80
CA GLY A 21 -21.29 3.93 -0.33
C GLY A 21 -20.62 3.67 -1.68
N TYR A 22 -19.58 4.45 -2.02
CA TYR A 22 -18.90 4.39 -3.32
C TYR A 22 -17.46 3.87 -3.24
N SER A 23 -16.73 4.18 -2.17
CA SER A 23 -15.31 3.80 -2.04
C SER A 23 -14.89 3.66 -0.58
N LEU A 24 -13.99 2.73 -0.32
CA LEU A 24 -13.29 2.54 0.94
C LEU A 24 -11.81 2.88 0.73
N TRP A 25 -11.26 3.72 1.58
CA TRP A 25 -9.87 4.14 1.52
C TRP A 25 -9.15 3.81 2.82
N THR A 26 -7.91 3.37 2.70
CA THR A 26 -7.03 3.15 3.83
C THR A 26 -5.67 3.79 3.59
N TYR A 27 -4.93 4.06 4.66
CA TYR A 27 -3.60 4.65 4.61
C TYR A 27 -2.57 3.71 5.21
N GLU A 28 -1.32 3.88 4.84
CA GLU A 28 -0.22 3.09 5.34
C GLU A 28 0.48 3.78 6.51
N ARG A 29 0.75 2.99 7.54
CA ARG A 29 1.61 3.34 8.65
C ARG A 29 2.37 2.10 9.08
N LEU A 30 3.70 2.13 8.96
CA LEU A 30 4.53 0.97 9.27
C LEU A 30 4.72 0.81 10.78
N LEU A 31 4.98 1.91 11.48
CA LEU A 31 5.22 1.88 12.91
C LEU A 31 4.71 3.16 13.60
N PHE A 32 4.52 3.08 14.91
CA PHE A 32 4.19 4.21 15.77
C PHE A 32 5.36 4.47 16.73
N PRO A 33 6.20 5.48 16.48
CA PRO A 33 7.39 5.73 17.29
C PRO A 33 7.02 6.23 18.69
N LYS A 34 7.73 5.74 19.72
CA LYS A 34 7.57 6.26 21.09
C LYS A 34 8.34 7.56 21.32
N SER A 35 9.41 7.76 20.55
CA SER A 35 10.21 8.97 20.52
C SER A 35 10.43 9.31 19.04
N PRO A 36 9.46 9.99 18.41
CA PRO A 36 9.51 10.27 16.98
C PRO A 36 10.68 11.20 16.63
N LEU A 37 11.27 10.96 15.46
CA LEU A 37 12.34 11.80 14.90
C LEU A 37 11.80 13.17 14.46
N GLU A 38 10.50 13.28 14.21
CA GLU A 38 9.85 14.51 13.77
C GLU A 38 8.37 14.55 14.22
N PRO A 39 7.79 15.76 14.34
CA PRO A 39 6.36 15.92 14.63
C PRO A 39 5.49 15.28 13.54
N TYR A 40 4.26 14.95 13.90
CA TYR A 40 3.32 14.34 12.95
C TYR A 40 3.05 15.27 11.76
N ALA A 41 3.31 14.78 10.56
CA ALA A 41 3.10 15.50 9.29
C ALA A 41 3.70 16.91 9.24
N GLY A 42 4.71 17.20 10.06
CA GLY A 42 5.33 18.53 10.15
C GLY A 42 4.55 19.57 10.96
N ALA A 43 3.47 19.17 11.63
CA ALA A 43 2.76 20.00 12.60
C ALA A 43 3.34 19.82 14.00
N ASP A 44 3.25 20.85 14.85
CA ASP A 44 3.68 20.77 16.26
C ASP A 44 2.69 19.99 17.15
N GLU A 45 2.12 18.93 16.60
CA GLU A 45 1.13 18.11 17.27
C GLU A 45 1.68 16.70 17.55
N PRO A 46 1.24 16.07 18.65
CA PRO A 46 1.61 14.69 18.92
C PRO A 46 1.04 13.75 17.86
N TRP A 47 1.71 12.63 17.66
CA TRP A 47 1.21 11.59 16.74
C TRP A 47 -0.17 11.12 17.18
N PRO A 48 -1.16 11.07 16.26
CA PRO A 48 -2.53 10.68 16.59
C PRO A 48 -2.58 9.24 17.08
N GLU A 49 -3.17 9.00 18.25
CA GLU A 49 -3.19 7.68 18.90
C GLU A 49 -3.88 6.61 18.02
N HIS A 50 -4.85 7.00 17.18
CA HIS A 50 -5.50 6.07 16.24
C HIS A 50 -4.52 5.47 15.21
N SER A 51 -3.42 6.17 14.88
CA SER A 51 -2.42 5.68 13.93
C SER A 51 -1.54 4.56 14.50
N ARG A 52 -1.60 4.32 15.82
CA ARG A 52 -0.88 3.23 16.49
C ARG A 52 -1.33 1.83 16.03
N GLN A 53 -2.56 1.71 15.61
CA GLN A 53 -3.19 0.45 15.24
C GLN A 53 -3.52 0.39 13.74
N ALA A 54 -2.84 1.22 12.93
CA ALA A 54 -3.01 1.16 11.49
C ALA A 54 -2.68 -0.26 10.99
N ALA A 55 -3.64 -0.87 10.34
CA ALA A 55 -3.46 -2.19 9.76
C ALA A 55 -2.85 -2.07 8.36
N ASP A 56 -2.26 -3.18 7.88
CA ASP A 56 -1.67 -3.26 6.55
C ASP A 56 -2.72 -3.02 5.45
N PRO A 57 -2.57 -2.02 4.58
CA PRO A 57 -3.57 -1.66 3.58
C PRO A 57 -3.91 -2.79 2.60
N PRO A 58 -2.94 -3.51 2.00
CA PRO A 58 -3.22 -4.66 1.15
C PRO A 58 -4.08 -5.72 1.82
N ALA A 59 -3.78 -6.07 3.06
CA ALA A 59 -4.53 -7.08 3.80
C ALA A 59 -5.98 -6.63 4.05
N ILE A 60 -6.18 -5.40 4.51
CA ILE A 60 -7.52 -4.84 4.80
C ILE A 60 -8.35 -4.71 3.52
N LEU A 61 -7.78 -4.16 2.46
CA LEU A 61 -8.52 -3.98 1.20
C LEU A 61 -8.83 -5.32 0.51
N THR A 62 -7.98 -6.33 0.67
CA THR A 62 -8.28 -7.69 0.20
C THR A 62 -9.47 -8.28 0.97
N ALA A 63 -9.51 -8.14 2.28
CA ALA A 63 -10.66 -8.57 3.08
C ALA A 63 -11.95 -7.82 2.68
N ALA A 64 -11.88 -6.52 2.46
CA ALA A 64 -13.01 -5.73 1.96
C ALA A 64 -13.45 -6.15 0.55
N ALA A 65 -12.51 -6.52 -0.32
CA ALA A 65 -12.80 -6.95 -1.69
C ALA A 65 -13.71 -8.17 -1.74
N VAL A 66 -13.52 -9.15 -0.83
CA VAL A 66 -14.29 -10.41 -0.83
C VAL A 66 -15.67 -10.28 -0.19
N VAL A 67 -15.93 -9.21 0.56
CA VAL A 67 -17.23 -8.97 1.22
C VAL A 67 -18.06 -7.86 0.55
N THR A 68 -17.55 -7.29 -0.55
CA THR A 68 -18.21 -6.23 -1.34
C THR A 68 -18.14 -6.53 -2.83
N GLU A 69 -19.11 -6.00 -3.60
CA GLU A 69 -19.18 -6.23 -5.05
C GLU A 69 -18.96 -4.95 -5.88
N LYS A 70 -19.28 -3.77 -5.33
CA LYS A 70 -19.34 -2.50 -6.08
C LYS A 70 -18.44 -1.40 -5.51
N VAL A 71 -18.05 -1.53 -4.26
CA VAL A 71 -17.24 -0.51 -3.57
C VAL A 71 -15.85 -0.45 -4.17
N ARG A 72 -15.38 0.72 -4.59
CA ARG A 72 -14.00 0.94 -4.99
C ARG A 72 -13.09 0.89 -3.77
N LEU A 73 -11.91 0.33 -3.94
CA LEU A 73 -10.96 0.06 -2.87
C LEU A 73 -9.67 0.82 -3.14
N GLY A 74 -9.35 1.77 -2.29
CA GLY A 74 -8.23 2.68 -2.55
C GLY A 74 -7.22 2.75 -1.41
N THR A 75 -5.98 3.07 -1.78
CA THR A 75 -4.93 3.42 -0.82
C THR A 75 -4.66 4.92 -0.86
N SER A 76 -4.61 5.56 0.30
CA SER A 76 -4.29 6.99 0.43
C SER A 76 -3.28 7.20 1.55
N ILE A 77 -2.09 6.77 1.35
CA ILE A 77 -1.37 6.20 0.22
C ILE A 77 -0.52 5.00 0.67
N LEU A 78 -0.03 4.19 -0.28
CA LEU A 78 1.11 3.29 -0.04
C LEU A 78 2.42 4.06 -0.23
N ILE A 79 3.39 3.80 0.63
CA ILE A 79 4.67 4.49 0.60
C ILE A 79 5.68 3.64 -0.17
N ALA A 80 5.99 4.03 -1.41
CA ALA A 80 6.81 3.25 -2.33
C ALA A 80 8.17 2.79 -1.74
N ALA A 81 8.77 3.62 -0.88
CA ALA A 81 10.04 3.31 -0.23
C ALA A 81 9.94 2.18 0.83
N GLN A 82 8.74 1.78 1.24
CA GLN A 82 8.51 0.72 2.23
C GLN A 82 8.32 -0.66 1.58
N HIS A 83 8.31 -0.74 0.25
CA HIS A 83 8.00 -1.96 -0.48
C HIS A 83 9.11 -2.38 -1.43
N ILE A 84 9.16 -3.68 -1.72
CA ILE A 84 9.89 -4.22 -2.84
C ILE A 84 9.02 -4.03 -4.09
N PRO A 85 9.46 -3.25 -5.11
CA PRO A 85 8.59 -2.83 -6.21
C PRO A 85 7.90 -3.96 -6.96
N VAL A 86 8.63 -5.02 -7.34
CA VAL A 86 8.05 -6.15 -8.07
C VAL A 86 7.05 -6.95 -7.22
N GLN A 87 7.28 -7.05 -5.92
CA GLN A 87 6.36 -7.70 -5.00
C GLN A 87 5.09 -6.88 -4.84
N LEU A 88 5.22 -5.56 -4.72
CA LEU A 88 4.08 -4.65 -4.63
C LEU A 88 3.25 -4.67 -5.93
N ALA A 89 3.89 -4.67 -7.10
CA ALA A 89 3.21 -4.82 -8.38
C ALA A 89 2.35 -6.08 -8.42
N LYS A 90 2.90 -7.22 -7.98
CA LYS A 90 2.18 -8.49 -7.91
C LYS A 90 1.04 -8.46 -6.90
N THR A 91 1.25 -7.88 -5.73
CA THR A 91 0.22 -7.74 -4.69
C THR A 91 -0.97 -6.93 -5.22
N LEU A 92 -0.71 -5.76 -5.78
CA LEU A 92 -1.76 -4.87 -6.31
C LEU A 92 -2.52 -5.51 -7.47
N ALA A 93 -1.84 -6.19 -8.39
CA ALA A 93 -2.49 -6.91 -9.47
C ALA A 93 -3.36 -8.07 -8.97
N THR A 94 -2.90 -8.79 -7.94
CA THR A 94 -3.69 -9.84 -7.29
C THR A 94 -4.95 -9.28 -6.64
N MET A 95 -4.82 -8.17 -5.92
CA MET A 95 -5.96 -7.47 -5.31
C MET A 95 -6.94 -6.96 -6.36
N ASP A 96 -6.44 -6.47 -7.48
CA ASP A 96 -7.27 -6.02 -8.60
C ASP A 96 -8.07 -7.17 -9.20
N GLN A 97 -7.46 -8.34 -9.39
CA GLN A 97 -8.14 -9.56 -9.82
C GLN A 97 -9.22 -10.01 -8.81
N ILE A 98 -8.88 -10.08 -7.51
CA ILE A 98 -9.83 -10.47 -6.46
C ILE A 98 -11.01 -9.49 -6.40
N SER A 99 -10.75 -8.21 -6.57
CA SER A 99 -11.79 -7.18 -6.50
C SER A 99 -12.59 -7.02 -7.80
N GLY A 100 -12.20 -7.67 -8.90
CA GLY A 100 -12.84 -7.48 -10.20
C GLY A 100 -12.60 -6.09 -10.81
N GLY A 101 -11.37 -5.56 -10.68
CA GLY A 101 -10.96 -4.27 -11.26
C GLY A 101 -11.35 -3.04 -10.43
N ARG A 102 -11.68 -3.20 -9.14
CA ARG A 102 -12.11 -2.10 -8.27
C ARG A 102 -10.99 -1.42 -7.50
N MET A 103 -9.73 -1.89 -7.65
CA MET A 103 -8.59 -1.32 -6.95
C MET A 103 -8.16 0.05 -7.51
N ILE A 104 -7.82 0.96 -6.60
CA ILE A 104 -7.18 2.25 -6.89
C ILE A 104 -5.89 2.32 -6.06
N ALA A 105 -4.76 2.14 -6.72
CA ALA A 105 -3.46 2.21 -6.06
C ALA A 105 -2.98 3.67 -5.99
N GLY A 106 -3.14 4.31 -4.84
CA GLY A 106 -2.50 5.59 -4.54
C GLY A 106 -1.14 5.35 -3.92
N LEU A 107 -0.10 5.88 -4.55
CA LEU A 107 1.28 5.80 -4.08
C LEU A 107 1.84 7.17 -3.72
N GLY A 108 2.85 7.17 -2.87
CA GLY A 108 3.58 8.39 -2.52
C GLY A 108 4.95 8.11 -1.94
N THR A 109 5.68 9.20 -1.68
CA THR A 109 7.06 9.14 -1.20
C THR A 109 7.19 8.88 0.31
N GLY A 110 6.12 9.11 1.08
CA GLY A 110 6.19 9.12 2.54
C GLY A 110 6.87 10.38 3.10
N TRP A 111 6.62 10.65 4.37
CA TRP A 111 7.20 11.80 5.08
C TRP A 111 7.93 11.40 6.38
N SER A 112 7.52 10.32 7.04
CA SER A 112 8.05 9.90 8.33
C SER A 112 9.47 9.33 8.17
N SER A 113 10.43 9.99 8.81
CA SER A 113 11.82 9.52 8.84
C SER A 113 11.96 8.22 9.63
N ASP A 114 11.12 7.99 10.64
CA ASP A 114 11.07 6.74 11.39
C ASP A 114 10.70 5.55 10.48
N ASP A 115 9.64 5.71 9.68
CA ASP A 115 9.19 4.67 8.73
C ASP A 115 10.24 4.42 7.63
N LEU A 116 10.83 5.49 7.07
CA LEU A 116 11.86 5.37 6.04
C LEU A 116 13.11 4.68 6.59
N GLN A 117 13.57 5.05 7.78
CA GLN A 117 14.73 4.43 8.43
C GLN A 117 14.50 2.94 8.69
N ALA A 118 13.29 2.56 9.12
CA ALA A 118 12.94 1.16 9.38
C ALA A 118 13.00 0.28 8.11
N THR A 119 12.88 0.87 6.92
CA THR A 119 12.97 0.17 5.63
C THR A 119 14.30 0.38 4.91
N GLY A 120 15.26 1.03 5.56
CA GLY A 120 16.59 1.32 4.97
C GLY A 120 16.57 2.43 3.92
N ALA A 121 15.48 3.20 3.85
CA ALA A 121 15.36 4.35 2.95
C ALA A 121 15.73 5.67 3.67
N THR A 122 16.03 6.70 2.87
CA THR A 122 16.25 8.06 3.38
C THR A 122 15.28 9.04 2.72
N ARG A 123 15.14 10.23 3.31
CA ARG A 123 14.35 11.31 2.71
C ARG A 123 14.87 11.73 1.33
N ALA A 124 16.17 11.62 1.10
CA ALA A 124 16.80 11.94 -0.18
C ALA A 124 16.43 10.91 -1.28
N ASP A 125 16.24 9.65 -0.88
CA ASP A 125 15.97 8.54 -1.83
C ASP A 125 14.50 8.39 -2.19
N ARG A 126 13.58 8.85 -1.36
CA ARG A 126 12.16 8.52 -1.43
C ARG A 126 11.50 8.85 -2.76
N GLY A 127 11.88 9.96 -3.40
CA GLY A 127 11.36 10.34 -4.73
C GLY A 127 11.82 9.34 -5.79
N ARG A 128 13.12 9.07 -5.84
CA ARG A 128 13.71 8.08 -6.75
C ARG A 128 13.10 6.68 -6.56
N PHE A 129 12.80 6.29 -5.33
CA PHE A 129 12.15 5.01 -5.06
C PHE A 129 10.72 4.96 -5.56
N LEU A 130 9.97 6.07 -5.52
CA LEU A 130 8.66 6.15 -6.12
C LEU A 130 8.74 6.04 -7.65
N ASP A 131 9.63 6.78 -8.29
CA ASP A 131 9.82 6.74 -9.73
C ASP A 131 10.18 5.32 -10.19
N GLU A 132 11.17 4.68 -9.56
CA GLU A 132 11.55 3.30 -9.85
C GLU A 132 10.41 2.30 -9.63
N THR A 133 9.57 2.51 -8.62
CA THR A 133 8.41 1.66 -8.37
C THR A 133 7.38 1.77 -9.48
N LEU A 134 7.13 2.98 -9.98
CA LEU A 134 6.23 3.21 -11.11
C LEU A 134 6.76 2.59 -12.40
N ASP A 135 8.07 2.73 -12.67
CA ASP A 135 8.72 2.10 -13.83
C ASP A 135 8.61 0.56 -13.77
N VAL A 136 8.79 -0.03 -12.57
CA VAL A 136 8.59 -1.47 -12.37
C VAL A 136 7.13 -1.88 -12.59
N PHE A 137 6.17 -1.06 -12.18
CA PHE A 137 4.76 -1.33 -12.43
C PHE A 137 4.43 -1.31 -13.92
N GLU A 138 4.94 -0.32 -14.65
CA GLU A 138 4.76 -0.25 -16.09
C GLU A 138 5.33 -1.49 -16.79
N ALA A 139 6.54 -1.91 -16.40
CA ALA A 139 7.15 -3.12 -16.94
C ALA A 139 6.38 -4.39 -16.56
N ALA A 140 6.03 -4.55 -15.26
CA ALA A 140 5.40 -5.77 -14.73
C ALA A 140 3.97 -5.99 -15.24
N TRP A 141 3.26 -4.92 -15.57
CA TRP A 141 1.89 -4.98 -16.12
C TRP A 141 1.83 -4.82 -17.63
N GLY A 142 2.99 -4.69 -18.27
CA GLY A 142 3.16 -4.67 -19.71
C GLY A 142 3.14 -6.07 -20.36
N PRO A 143 3.67 -6.17 -21.59
CA PRO A 143 3.74 -7.46 -22.31
C PRO A 143 4.61 -8.49 -21.59
N ASP A 144 4.18 -9.75 -21.59
CA ASP A 144 4.94 -10.90 -21.07
C ASP A 144 5.79 -11.53 -22.19
N PRO A 145 7.04 -11.95 -21.99
CA PRO A 145 7.82 -11.86 -20.77
C PRO A 145 8.42 -10.48 -20.50
N VAL A 146 8.60 -10.17 -19.21
CA VAL A 146 9.16 -8.91 -18.73
C VAL A 146 10.68 -8.97 -18.67
N THR A 147 11.34 -7.92 -19.16
CA THR A 147 12.76 -7.64 -18.91
C THR A 147 12.90 -6.21 -18.42
N PHE A 148 13.45 -6.04 -17.22
CA PHE A 148 13.62 -4.72 -16.58
C PHE A 148 14.88 -4.67 -15.73
N ARG A 149 15.59 -3.54 -15.73
CA ARG A 149 16.78 -3.32 -14.91
C ARG A 149 16.79 -1.92 -14.32
N SER A 150 16.98 -1.87 -13.03
CA SER A 150 17.21 -0.64 -12.26
C SER A 150 18.25 -0.91 -11.15
N PRO A 151 18.66 0.08 -10.38
CA PRO A 151 19.59 -0.12 -9.27
C PRO A 151 19.12 -1.15 -8.21
N ARG A 152 17.81 -1.29 -8.00
CA ARG A 152 17.23 -2.17 -6.96
C ARG A 152 16.54 -3.41 -7.52
N VAL A 153 16.17 -3.41 -8.81
CA VAL A 153 15.32 -4.45 -9.40
C VAL A 153 15.94 -4.97 -10.70
N ILE A 154 16.08 -6.29 -10.80
CA ILE A 154 16.46 -6.96 -12.03
C ILE A 154 15.41 -8.03 -12.31
N ILE A 155 14.75 -7.93 -13.47
CA ILE A 155 13.87 -8.94 -14.03
C ILE A 155 14.45 -9.31 -15.39
N ASP A 156 14.71 -10.57 -15.62
CA ASP A 156 15.35 -11.03 -16.86
C ASP A 156 14.49 -12.13 -17.49
N ASN A 157 13.78 -11.77 -18.57
CA ASN A 157 12.94 -12.66 -19.36
C ASN A 157 12.02 -13.55 -18.49
N ALA A 158 11.25 -12.90 -17.60
CA ALA A 158 10.41 -13.60 -16.61
C ALA A 158 8.95 -13.13 -16.66
N SER A 159 8.02 -14.01 -16.30
CA SER A 159 6.61 -13.64 -16.15
C SER A 159 6.34 -13.06 -14.77
N VAL A 160 5.69 -11.89 -14.71
CA VAL A 160 5.23 -11.23 -13.48
C VAL A 160 3.70 -11.23 -13.47
N LEU A 161 3.11 -12.40 -13.22
CA LEU A 161 1.66 -12.59 -13.25
C LEU A 161 1.09 -12.75 -11.83
N PRO A 162 -0.22 -12.40 -11.61
CA PRO A 162 -1.12 -11.81 -12.61
C PRO A 162 -0.76 -10.38 -12.96
N SER A 163 -1.22 -9.90 -14.11
CA SER A 163 -1.24 -8.46 -14.45
C SER A 163 -2.57 -7.82 -14.03
N GLN A 164 -2.64 -6.50 -14.02
CA GLN A 164 -3.89 -5.78 -13.76
C GLN A 164 -4.96 -6.11 -14.80
N LEU A 165 -6.23 -6.05 -14.40
CA LEU A 165 -7.33 -6.17 -15.32
C LEU A 165 -7.39 -4.96 -16.27
N PRO A 166 -7.75 -5.16 -17.55
CA PRO A 166 -8.02 -4.04 -18.45
C PRO A 166 -9.11 -3.15 -17.84
N ARG A 167 -8.85 -1.87 -17.76
CA ARG A 167 -9.86 -0.90 -17.31
C ARG A 167 -10.75 -0.57 -18.50
N SER A 168 -12.06 -0.72 -18.31
CA SER A 168 -13.03 -0.15 -19.27
C SER A 168 -12.85 1.36 -19.30
N PRO A 169 -12.87 1.99 -20.48
CA PRO A 169 -12.81 3.43 -20.63
C PRO A 169 -13.97 4.15 -19.94
#